data_25c9aec175d9dc8f3150e1c510133458
#
_entry.id   25c9aec175d9dc8f3150e1c510133458
#
_cell.length_a   1.000
_cell.length_b   1.000
_cell.length_c   1.000
_cell.angle_alpha   90.00
_cell.angle_beta   90.00
_cell.angle_gamma   90.00
#
_symmetry.space_group_name_H-M   'P 1'
#
loop_
_entity.id
_entity.type
_entity.pdbx_description
1 polymer ?
#
loop_
_entity_poly.entity_id
_entity_poly.type
_entity_poly.pdbx_seq_one_letter_code
_entity_poly.pdbx_strand_id
1 'polypeptide(L)'
;VERLKANLPANSTLAEFPSLFYVWVGMNLDNPKLKNIKLRQAIQAAIDVPSIMAASYFVAAEPSTGIIAPGLSGHRDQSLTGIEANLEKAKKLMAESGESNVSLKISVLNKSVNVTTAQIIQANLAAIGVTVEVDLHEGATFWGLGEDKTLELVLNRYSMTPDPYYATSWFITEQAGVWNWERFANAEFDKIHKDAQSESDLVKRDAMYQRAQDLMEESGAYKFITHEATPNVYRNTIVPALRPDGMPLYRYFKKD
;
A
#
# COMPACT_ATOMS: atom_id res chain seq x y z
N VAL A 1 -18.66 -0.30 2.40
CA VAL A 1 -19.01 -0.97 3.67
C VAL A 1 -20.15 -0.24 4.36
N GLU A 2 -20.10 1.06 4.61
CA GLU A 2 -21.17 1.83 5.29
C GLU A 2 -22.54 1.67 4.61
N ARG A 3 -22.60 1.70 3.27
CA ARG A 3 -23.83 1.43 2.53
C ARG A 3 -24.36 0.00 2.76
N LEU A 4 -23.47 -0.98 2.93
CA LEU A 4 -23.85 -2.35 3.28
C LEU A 4 -24.38 -2.43 4.72
N LYS A 5 -23.73 -1.75 5.67
CA LYS A 5 -24.18 -1.67 7.06
C LYS A 5 -25.57 -1.05 7.17
N ALA A 6 -25.76 0.09 6.47
CA ALA A 6 -27.03 0.80 6.46
C ALA A 6 -28.18 0.01 5.78
N ASN A 7 -27.87 -0.90 4.87
CA ASN A 7 -28.83 -1.67 4.07
C ASN A 7 -28.63 -3.19 4.22
N LEU A 8 -28.13 -3.64 5.37
CA LEU A 8 -27.92 -5.08 5.59
C LEU A 8 -29.29 -5.80 5.55
N PRO A 9 -29.43 -6.85 4.70
CA PRO A 9 -30.68 -7.60 4.65
C PRO A 9 -31.03 -8.21 6.01
N ALA A 10 -32.34 -8.28 6.32
CA ALA A 10 -32.79 -8.92 7.54
C ALA A 10 -32.25 -10.35 7.65
N ASN A 11 -31.91 -10.77 8.86
CA ASN A 11 -31.32 -12.08 9.15
C ASN A 11 -29.99 -12.34 8.41
N SER A 12 -29.17 -11.29 8.23
CA SER A 12 -27.83 -11.38 7.67
C SER A 12 -26.79 -10.78 8.62
N THR A 13 -25.59 -11.31 8.57
CA THR A 13 -24.43 -10.82 9.30
C THR A 13 -23.44 -10.21 8.31
N LEU A 14 -22.91 -9.04 8.63
CA LEU A 14 -21.70 -8.49 8.03
C LEU A 14 -20.51 -8.77 8.95
N ALA A 15 -19.58 -9.54 8.48
CA ALA A 15 -18.32 -9.79 9.16
C ALA A 15 -17.16 -9.26 8.32
N GLU A 16 -16.16 -8.71 8.97
CA GLU A 16 -14.97 -8.14 8.33
C GLU A 16 -13.75 -8.94 8.80
N PHE A 17 -12.88 -9.27 7.85
CA PHE A 17 -11.69 -10.08 8.11
C PHE A 17 -10.47 -9.34 7.58
N PRO A 18 -9.32 -9.45 8.25
CA PRO A 18 -8.05 -9.03 7.67
C PRO A 18 -7.86 -9.64 6.28
N SER A 19 -7.28 -8.91 5.36
CA SER A 19 -6.97 -9.45 4.04
C SER A 19 -5.48 -9.41 3.75
N LEU A 20 -5.09 -10.06 2.67
CA LEU A 20 -3.72 -10.05 2.18
C LEU A 20 -3.49 -8.95 1.11
N PHE A 21 -4.42 -8.00 1.02
CA PHE A 21 -4.26 -6.84 0.17
C PHE A 21 -3.61 -5.69 0.92
N TYR A 22 -2.68 -5.02 0.25
CA TYR A 22 -2.02 -3.83 0.77
C TYR A 22 -2.03 -2.71 -0.27
N VAL A 23 -2.10 -1.47 0.22
CA VAL A 23 -2.18 -0.25 -0.57
C VAL A 23 -1.02 0.65 -0.23
N TRP A 24 -0.44 1.29 -1.23
CA TRP A 24 0.64 2.26 -1.05
C TRP A 24 0.61 3.37 -2.10
N VAL A 25 1.28 4.46 -1.78
CA VAL A 25 1.68 5.47 -2.78
C VAL A 25 3.08 5.11 -3.26
N GLY A 26 3.19 4.85 -4.55
CA GLY A 26 4.45 4.60 -5.24
C GLY A 26 4.97 5.87 -5.93
N MET A 27 6.28 6.03 -5.98
CA MET A 27 7.00 7.13 -6.63
C MET A 27 7.99 6.56 -7.64
N ASN A 28 7.82 6.88 -8.92
CA ASN A 28 8.67 6.35 -9.98
C ASN A 28 10.09 6.96 -9.91
N LEU A 29 11.07 6.14 -9.59
CA LEU A 29 12.47 6.57 -9.42
C LEU A 29 13.16 6.94 -10.74
N ASP A 30 12.61 6.55 -11.88
CA ASP A 30 13.12 6.94 -13.19
C ASP A 30 12.58 8.29 -13.66
N ASN A 31 11.48 8.77 -13.07
CA ASN A 31 10.92 10.06 -13.42
C ASN A 31 11.86 11.22 -13.00
N PRO A 32 12.24 12.13 -13.91
CA PRO A 32 13.15 13.22 -13.59
C PRO A 32 12.69 14.11 -12.43
N LYS A 33 11.38 14.33 -12.29
CA LYS A 33 10.79 15.13 -11.20
C LYS A 33 10.97 14.49 -9.82
N LEU A 34 11.20 13.18 -9.77
CA LEU A 34 11.30 12.40 -8.54
C LEU A 34 12.71 11.85 -8.27
N LYS A 35 13.72 12.33 -8.99
CA LYS A 35 15.13 11.93 -8.75
C LYS A 35 15.64 12.35 -7.37
N ASN A 36 15.19 13.48 -6.87
CA ASN A 36 15.63 14.01 -5.59
C ASN A 36 15.03 13.21 -4.42
N ILE A 37 15.86 12.49 -3.70
CA ILE A 37 15.43 11.68 -2.56
C ILE A 37 14.80 12.52 -1.43
N LYS A 38 15.28 13.77 -1.23
CA LYS A 38 14.72 14.65 -0.20
C LYS A 38 13.28 15.06 -0.51
N LEU A 39 12.97 15.29 -1.79
CA LEU A 39 11.61 15.52 -2.23
C LEU A 39 10.71 14.29 -1.94
N ARG A 40 11.17 13.09 -2.29
CA ARG A 40 10.40 11.86 -2.02
C ARG A 40 10.17 11.63 -0.52
N GLN A 41 11.22 11.85 0.29
CA GLN A 41 11.10 11.76 1.75
C GLN A 41 10.19 12.83 2.34
N ALA A 42 10.15 14.03 1.75
CA ALA A 42 9.18 15.07 2.14
C ALA A 42 7.75 14.64 1.83
N ILE A 43 7.50 14.04 0.66
CA ILE A 43 6.21 13.47 0.28
C ILE A 43 5.79 12.36 1.27
N GLN A 44 6.70 11.41 1.58
CA GLN A 44 6.41 10.37 2.57
C GLN A 44 6.00 10.95 3.94
N ALA A 45 6.73 11.96 4.40
CA ALA A 45 6.50 12.57 5.72
C ALA A 45 5.24 13.45 5.79
N ALA A 46 4.74 13.93 4.65
CA ALA A 46 3.55 14.78 4.57
C ALA A 46 2.24 14.00 4.55
N ILE A 47 2.26 12.74 4.09
CA ILE A 47 1.04 11.93 3.95
C ILE A 47 0.57 11.43 5.31
N ASP A 48 -0.67 11.79 5.67
CA ASP A 48 -1.34 11.41 6.91
C ASP A 48 -2.23 10.20 6.70
N VAL A 49 -1.73 9.03 7.08
CA VAL A 49 -2.44 7.75 6.92
C VAL A 49 -3.71 7.70 7.79
N PRO A 50 -3.74 8.16 9.06
CA PRO A 50 -4.96 8.17 9.86
C PRO A 50 -6.14 8.89 9.20
N SER A 51 -5.92 10.06 8.60
CA SER A 51 -7.00 10.78 7.90
C SER A 51 -7.48 10.05 6.64
N ILE A 52 -6.58 9.40 5.91
CA ILE A 52 -6.92 8.54 4.78
C ILE A 52 -7.77 7.35 5.26
N MET A 53 -7.35 6.68 6.33
CA MET A 53 -8.10 5.56 6.90
C MET A 53 -9.51 5.96 7.31
N ALA A 54 -9.64 7.07 8.02
CA ALA A 54 -10.94 7.57 8.49
C ALA A 54 -11.91 7.90 7.37
N ALA A 55 -11.42 8.40 6.23
CA ALA A 55 -12.27 8.84 5.12
C ALA A 55 -12.51 7.78 4.04
N SER A 56 -11.54 6.87 3.83
CA SER A 56 -11.55 5.97 2.68
C SER A 56 -11.71 4.49 3.04
N TYR A 57 -11.14 4.06 4.18
CA TYR A 57 -11.08 2.66 4.57
C TYR A 57 -11.86 2.44 5.86
N PHE A 58 -13.14 2.13 5.75
CA PHE A 58 -14.01 1.92 6.89
C PHE A 58 -13.68 0.61 7.62
N VAL A 59 -13.60 0.67 8.93
CA VAL A 59 -13.73 -0.36 9.96
C VAL A 59 -12.53 -1.30 10.14
N ALA A 60 -12.41 -2.45 9.50
CA ALA A 60 -11.44 -3.48 9.87
C ALA A 60 -10.12 -3.42 9.06
N ALA A 61 -9.91 -2.36 8.29
CA ALA A 61 -8.62 -2.12 7.65
C ALA A 61 -7.66 -1.49 8.66
N GLU A 62 -6.39 -1.89 8.62
CA GLU A 62 -5.36 -1.38 9.52
C GLU A 62 -4.33 -0.54 8.75
N PRO A 63 -3.76 0.51 9.35
CA PRO A 63 -2.63 1.21 8.75
C PRO A 63 -1.50 0.25 8.44
N SER A 64 -0.92 0.34 7.24
CA SER A 64 0.14 -0.55 6.82
C SER A 64 1.51 -0.07 7.29
N THR A 65 2.29 -0.97 7.83
CA THR A 65 3.71 -0.77 8.16
C THR A 65 4.65 -1.31 7.08
N GLY A 66 4.10 -1.95 6.04
CA GLY A 66 4.88 -2.54 4.95
C GLY A 66 4.00 -3.35 4.00
N ILE A 67 4.63 -4.19 3.19
CA ILE A 67 3.93 -5.06 2.22
C ILE A 67 3.47 -6.39 2.83
N ILE A 68 3.90 -6.71 4.05
CA ILE A 68 3.60 -7.98 4.72
C ILE A 68 2.50 -7.75 5.75
N ALA A 69 1.38 -8.45 5.57
CA ALA A 69 0.18 -8.30 6.40
C ALA A 69 0.42 -8.71 7.87
N PRO A 70 -0.30 -8.11 8.83
CA PRO A 70 -0.24 -8.47 10.23
C PRO A 70 -0.45 -9.97 10.46
N GLY A 71 0.32 -10.53 11.39
CA GLY A 71 0.26 -11.95 11.75
C GLY A 71 1.04 -12.89 10.83
N LEU A 72 1.70 -12.37 9.79
CA LEU A 72 2.57 -13.16 8.91
C LEU A 72 4.04 -12.96 9.27
N SER A 73 4.86 -13.96 8.95
CA SER A 73 6.31 -13.93 9.06
C SER A 73 6.89 -12.70 8.35
N GLY A 74 7.78 -11.98 9.00
CA GLY A 74 8.40 -10.77 8.47
C GLY A 74 7.53 -9.50 8.55
N HIS A 75 6.33 -9.56 9.15
CA HIS A 75 5.57 -8.33 9.44
C HIS A 75 6.37 -7.39 10.35
N ARG A 76 6.22 -6.09 10.14
CA ARG A 76 6.80 -5.04 11.00
C ARG A 76 5.72 -4.37 11.82
N ASP A 77 5.97 -4.18 13.11
CA ASP A 77 5.05 -3.46 14.00
C ASP A 77 5.05 -1.95 13.73
N GLN A 78 6.12 -1.41 13.11
CA GLN A 78 6.28 0.01 12.86
C GLN A 78 6.88 0.28 11.47
N SER A 79 6.42 1.35 10.86
CA SER A 79 7.00 1.92 9.64
C SER A 79 8.15 2.88 10.01
N LEU A 80 9.21 2.93 9.21
CA LEU A 80 10.30 3.90 9.38
C LEU A 80 9.84 5.35 9.15
N THR A 81 8.85 5.53 8.28
CA THR A 81 8.30 6.86 7.96
C THR A 81 7.16 7.28 8.86
N GLY A 82 6.72 6.38 9.77
CA GLY A 82 5.53 6.58 10.58
C GLY A 82 4.24 6.53 9.76
N ILE A 83 3.10 6.54 10.42
CA ILE A 83 1.77 6.59 9.79
C ILE A 83 1.17 7.99 9.82
N GLU A 84 1.48 8.79 10.85
CA GLU A 84 1.02 10.16 10.97
C GLU A 84 1.88 11.12 10.13
N ALA A 85 1.27 12.19 9.64
CA ALA A 85 2.02 13.24 8.98
C ALA A 85 2.95 13.96 9.96
N ASN A 86 4.19 14.16 9.53
CA ASN A 86 5.13 15.02 10.23
C ASN A 86 5.46 16.24 9.35
N LEU A 87 4.61 17.25 9.43
CA LEU A 87 4.72 18.46 8.58
C LEU A 87 6.01 19.24 8.81
N GLU A 88 6.54 19.27 10.02
CA GLU A 88 7.82 19.94 10.30
C GLU A 88 8.97 19.25 9.59
N LYS A 89 9.04 17.91 9.70
CA LYS A 89 10.03 17.09 8.95
C LYS A 89 9.83 17.24 7.45
N ALA A 90 8.57 17.21 6.97
CA ALA A 90 8.27 17.33 5.55
C ALA A 90 8.71 18.68 4.97
N LYS A 91 8.40 19.80 5.64
CA LYS A 91 8.83 21.14 5.23
C LYS A 91 10.34 21.31 5.26
N LYS A 92 11.01 20.75 6.28
CA LYS A 92 12.47 20.74 6.37
C LYS A 92 13.09 20.00 5.18
N LEU A 93 12.58 18.81 4.85
CA LEU A 93 13.04 18.00 3.72
C LEU A 93 12.77 18.69 2.37
N MET A 94 11.62 19.38 2.22
CA MET A 94 11.35 20.22 1.05
C MET A 94 12.39 21.32 0.89
N ALA A 95 12.72 22.04 1.95
CA ALA A 95 13.75 23.06 1.92
C ALA A 95 15.13 22.48 1.59
N GLU A 96 15.49 21.32 2.17
CA GLU A 96 16.74 20.61 1.88
C GLU A 96 16.80 20.06 0.45
N SER A 97 15.66 19.80 -0.18
CA SER A 97 15.62 19.34 -1.57
C SER A 97 16.00 20.42 -2.57
N GLY A 98 15.84 21.69 -2.20
CA GLY A 98 16.02 22.83 -3.11
C GLY A 98 14.97 22.93 -4.21
N GLU A 99 13.97 22.05 -4.21
CA GLU A 99 12.90 22.05 -5.20
C GLU A 99 11.84 23.12 -4.85
N SER A 100 11.30 23.76 -5.88
CA SER A 100 10.22 24.73 -5.75
C SER A 100 9.20 24.57 -6.88
N ASN A 101 7.96 24.98 -6.63
CA ASN A 101 6.87 24.88 -7.61
C ASN A 101 6.69 23.45 -8.16
N VAL A 102 6.84 22.45 -7.28
CA VAL A 102 6.72 21.04 -7.66
C VAL A 102 5.25 20.77 -8.03
N SER A 103 5.05 20.25 -9.25
CA SER A 103 3.76 19.81 -9.75
C SER A 103 3.86 18.38 -10.22
N LEU A 104 3.05 17.49 -9.63
CA LEU A 104 3.03 16.05 -9.85
C LEU A 104 1.63 15.58 -10.21
N LYS A 105 1.55 14.42 -10.86
CA LYS A 105 0.31 13.66 -11.06
C LYS A 105 0.29 12.44 -10.15
N ILE A 106 -0.86 12.14 -9.56
CA ILE A 106 -1.11 10.87 -8.91
C ILE A 106 -2.12 10.07 -9.72
N SER A 107 -1.63 8.98 -10.35
CA SER A 107 -2.47 8.08 -11.14
C SER A 107 -3.20 7.11 -10.23
N VAL A 108 -4.51 7.01 -10.40
CA VAL A 108 -5.36 6.15 -9.56
C VAL A 108 -6.41 5.42 -10.39
N LEU A 109 -6.72 4.20 -9.99
CA LEU A 109 -7.87 3.49 -10.54
C LEU A 109 -9.16 4.22 -10.17
N ASN A 110 -10.06 4.44 -11.14
CA ASN A 110 -11.33 5.16 -10.95
C ASN A 110 -12.31 4.35 -10.10
N LYS A 111 -12.05 4.34 -8.79
CA LYS A 111 -12.91 3.80 -7.74
C LYS A 111 -13.03 4.84 -6.63
N SER A 112 -14.21 4.96 -6.04
CA SER A 112 -14.48 6.01 -5.04
C SER A 112 -13.48 6.04 -3.89
N VAL A 113 -13.06 4.88 -3.38
CA VAL A 113 -12.06 4.77 -2.32
C VAL A 113 -10.71 5.36 -2.76
N ASN A 114 -10.26 5.07 -3.97
CA ASN A 114 -8.98 5.57 -4.48
C ASN A 114 -9.03 7.07 -4.77
N VAL A 115 -10.17 7.55 -5.31
CA VAL A 115 -10.38 8.97 -5.58
C VAL A 115 -10.33 9.77 -4.27
N THR A 116 -11.07 9.34 -3.25
CA THR A 116 -11.06 9.98 -1.92
C THR A 116 -9.65 9.96 -1.31
N THR A 117 -8.96 8.81 -1.36
CA THR A 117 -7.58 8.70 -0.88
C THR A 117 -6.64 9.68 -1.60
N ALA A 118 -6.72 9.76 -2.93
CA ALA A 118 -5.89 10.67 -3.72
C ALA A 118 -6.17 12.15 -3.42
N GLN A 119 -7.43 12.52 -3.18
CA GLN A 119 -7.81 13.88 -2.79
C GLN A 119 -7.23 14.28 -1.43
N ILE A 120 -7.18 13.35 -0.47
CA ILE A 120 -6.55 13.61 0.83
C ILE A 120 -5.04 13.76 0.65
N ILE A 121 -4.40 12.87 -0.13
CA ILE A 121 -2.97 12.98 -0.45
C ILE A 121 -2.68 14.33 -1.14
N GLN A 122 -3.50 14.75 -2.09
CA GLN A 122 -3.40 16.07 -2.73
C GLN A 122 -3.41 17.19 -1.70
N ALA A 123 -4.35 17.16 -0.74
CA ALA A 123 -4.43 18.15 0.33
C ALA A 123 -3.21 18.11 1.27
N ASN A 124 -2.74 16.91 1.65
CA ASN A 124 -1.56 16.75 2.48
C ASN A 124 -0.31 17.32 1.79
N LEU A 125 -0.11 17.06 0.50
CA LEU A 125 1.05 17.53 -0.25
C LEU A 125 1.00 19.04 -0.53
N ALA A 126 -0.18 19.62 -0.67
CA ALA A 126 -0.35 21.07 -0.77
C ALA A 126 0.19 21.81 0.47
N ALA A 127 0.12 21.21 1.66
CA ALA A 127 0.65 21.77 2.92
C ALA A 127 2.18 21.93 2.93
N ILE A 128 2.88 21.28 2.01
CA ILE A 128 4.34 21.39 1.82
C ILE A 128 4.73 22.04 0.48
N GLY A 129 3.76 22.66 -0.21
CA GLY A 129 4.00 23.39 -1.47
C GLY A 129 4.09 22.52 -2.72
N VAL A 130 3.64 21.25 -2.65
CA VAL A 130 3.56 20.35 -3.80
C VAL A 130 2.14 20.35 -4.35
N THR A 131 1.98 20.75 -5.60
CA THR A 131 0.70 20.67 -6.32
C THR A 131 0.53 19.28 -6.90
N VAL A 132 -0.62 18.64 -6.68
CA VAL A 132 -0.91 17.31 -7.21
C VAL A 132 -2.18 17.36 -8.06
N GLU A 133 -2.10 16.83 -9.27
CA GLU A 133 -3.24 16.53 -10.13
C GLU A 133 -3.66 15.08 -9.93
N VAL A 134 -4.96 14.84 -9.68
CA VAL A 134 -5.50 13.47 -9.58
C VAL A 134 -5.87 12.99 -10.99
N ASP A 135 -5.16 11.97 -11.47
CA ASP A 135 -5.30 11.40 -12.81
C ASP A 135 -6.04 10.05 -12.73
N LEU A 136 -7.29 10.03 -13.24
CA LEU A 136 -8.21 8.90 -13.10
C LEU A 136 -8.11 7.95 -14.29
N HIS A 137 -7.93 6.66 -14.03
CA HIS A 137 -7.83 5.63 -15.05
C HIS A 137 -8.84 4.50 -14.83
N GLU A 138 -9.38 3.99 -15.94
CA GLU A 138 -10.17 2.75 -15.94
C GLU A 138 -9.26 1.52 -15.92
N GLY A 139 -9.83 0.37 -15.52
CA GLY A 139 -9.09 -0.84 -15.17
C GLY A 139 -7.95 -1.22 -16.12
N ALA A 140 -8.25 -1.42 -17.42
CA ALA A 140 -7.23 -1.84 -18.38
C ALA A 140 -6.13 -0.79 -18.58
N THR A 141 -6.52 0.49 -18.69
CA THR A 141 -5.59 1.62 -18.84
C THR A 141 -4.70 1.76 -17.60
N PHE A 142 -5.29 1.66 -16.40
CA PHE A 142 -4.52 1.73 -15.15
C PHE A 142 -3.41 0.67 -15.11
N TRP A 143 -3.76 -0.59 -15.42
CA TRP A 143 -2.77 -1.67 -15.36
C TRP A 143 -1.68 -1.59 -16.42
N GLY A 144 -1.89 -0.82 -17.48
CA GLY A 144 -0.87 -0.51 -18.49
C GLY A 144 0.16 0.53 -18.04
N LEU A 145 -0.09 1.29 -16.96
CA LEU A 145 0.82 2.36 -16.51
C LEU A 145 2.17 1.84 -16.00
N GLY A 146 2.28 0.57 -15.62
CA GLY A 146 3.54 0.00 -15.16
C GLY A 146 4.69 0.11 -16.16
N GLU A 147 4.38 0.08 -17.46
CA GLU A 147 5.34 0.24 -18.55
C GLU A 147 5.69 1.72 -18.81
N ASP A 148 4.85 2.66 -18.35
CA ASP A 148 5.03 4.08 -18.62
C ASP A 148 6.16 4.67 -17.77
N LYS A 149 7.25 5.05 -18.43
CA LYS A 149 8.40 5.71 -17.80
C LYS A 149 8.09 7.12 -17.30
N THR A 150 7.01 7.74 -17.79
CA THR A 150 6.60 9.08 -17.39
C THR A 150 5.69 9.09 -16.17
N LEU A 151 5.23 7.93 -15.70
CA LEU A 151 4.48 7.79 -14.45
C LEU A 151 5.19 8.56 -13.32
N GLU A 152 4.44 9.30 -12.53
CA GLU A 152 4.97 10.09 -11.41
C GLU A 152 4.63 9.42 -10.08
N LEU A 153 3.47 9.74 -9.51
CA LEU A 153 2.93 9.06 -8.33
C LEU A 153 1.85 8.06 -8.75
N VAL A 154 1.72 6.99 -8.03
CA VAL A 154 0.64 6.02 -8.23
C VAL A 154 0.07 5.57 -6.88
N LEU A 155 -1.25 5.52 -6.76
CA LEU A 155 -1.92 4.81 -5.67
C LEU A 155 -2.19 3.39 -6.13
N ASN A 156 -1.39 2.45 -5.68
CA ASN A 156 -1.44 1.07 -6.13
C ASN A 156 -1.89 0.11 -5.03
N ARG A 157 -2.31 -1.07 -5.44
CA ARG A 157 -2.86 -2.11 -4.57
C ARG A 157 -2.49 -3.48 -5.11
N TYR A 158 -1.74 -4.25 -4.33
CA TYR A 158 -1.48 -5.66 -4.63
C TYR A 158 -2.03 -6.57 -3.54
N SER A 159 -1.99 -7.86 -3.81
CA SER A 159 -2.21 -8.91 -2.82
C SER A 159 -0.95 -9.75 -2.67
N MET A 160 -0.81 -10.37 -1.52
CA MET A 160 0.22 -11.38 -1.29
C MET A 160 -0.44 -12.74 -0.98
N THR A 161 0.37 -13.77 -0.94
CA THR A 161 0.03 -15.04 -0.27
C THR A 161 0.56 -15.01 1.16
N PRO A 162 0.23 -16.00 2.02
CA PRO A 162 0.78 -16.06 3.37
C PRO A 162 2.30 -16.13 3.43
N ASP A 163 2.98 -16.55 2.38
CA ASP A 163 4.45 -16.54 2.34
C ASP A 163 4.98 -15.18 1.85
N PRO A 164 5.84 -14.51 2.63
CA PRO A 164 6.40 -13.19 2.30
C PRO A 164 7.20 -13.13 0.99
N TYR A 165 7.72 -14.25 0.53
CA TYR A 165 8.40 -14.34 -0.77
C TYR A 165 7.56 -13.75 -1.90
N TYR A 166 6.26 -14.05 -1.92
CA TYR A 166 5.37 -13.54 -2.96
C TYR A 166 5.12 -12.03 -2.84
N ALA A 167 5.18 -11.46 -1.62
CA ALA A 167 5.08 -10.01 -1.46
C ALA A 167 6.31 -9.30 -2.04
N THR A 168 7.51 -9.80 -1.74
CA THR A 168 8.76 -9.18 -2.23
C THR A 168 9.00 -9.42 -3.72
N SER A 169 8.45 -10.51 -4.30
CA SER A 169 8.67 -10.85 -5.72
C SER A 169 8.21 -9.78 -6.71
N TRP A 170 7.22 -8.95 -6.34
CA TRP A 170 6.73 -7.87 -7.18
C TRP A 170 7.71 -6.70 -7.31
N PHE A 171 8.65 -6.54 -6.36
CA PHE A 171 9.48 -5.35 -6.20
C PHE A 171 10.96 -5.56 -6.48
N ILE A 172 11.37 -6.76 -6.90
CA ILE A 172 12.75 -7.02 -7.32
C ILE A 172 13.11 -6.20 -8.55
N THR A 173 14.39 -5.94 -8.74
CA THR A 173 14.90 -5.13 -9.86
C THR A 173 14.44 -5.66 -11.22
N GLU A 174 14.38 -6.99 -11.41
CA GLU A 174 13.92 -7.62 -12.65
C GLU A 174 12.45 -7.33 -13.02
N GLN A 175 11.64 -6.91 -12.04
CA GLN A 175 10.24 -6.55 -12.24
C GLN A 175 10.03 -5.06 -12.57
N ALA A 176 11.11 -4.29 -12.70
CA ALA A 176 11.01 -2.86 -13.02
C ALA A 176 10.28 -2.62 -14.35
N GLY A 177 9.17 -1.86 -14.28
CA GLY A 177 8.32 -1.60 -15.42
C GLY A 177 7.30 -2.70 -15.76
N VAL A 178 7.27 -3.80 -15.01
CA VAL A 178 6.24 -4.86 -15.13
C VAL A 178 5.31 -4.78 -13.92
N TRP A 179 5.80 -5.19 -12.73
CA TRP A 179 5.07 -5.08 -11.46
C TRP A 179 5.68 -4.05 -10.52
N ASN A 180 6.99 -3.81 -10.58
CA ASN A 180 7.69 -2.77 -9.86
C ASN A 180 7.60 -1.44 -10.63
N TRP A 181 6.49 -0.75 -10.46
CA TRP A 181 6.18 0.48 -11.18
C TRP A 181 7.01 1.67 -10.71
N GLU A 182 7.49 1.61 -9.47
CA GLU A 182 8.41 2.57 -8.88
C GLU A 182 9.82 2.47 -9.46
N ARG A 183 10.11 1.41 -10.21
CA ARG A 183 11.44 1.11 -10.78
C ARG A 183 12.52 1.10 -9.71
N PHE A 184 12.13 0.62 -8.53
CA PHE A 184 13.01 0.41 -7.41
C PHE A 184 14.06 -0.65 -7.76
N ALA A 185 15.34 -0.31 -7.60
CA ALA A 185 16.45 -1.22 -7.86
C ALA A 185 17.40 -1.18 -6.68
N ASN A 186 17.52 -2.30 -5.97
CA ASN A 186 18.36 -2.40 -4.79
C ASN A 186 18.93 -3.82 -4.66
N ALA A 187 20.25 -3.95 -4.81
CA ALA A 187 20.93 -5.24 -4.78
C ALA A 187 20.81 -5.97 -3.43
N GLU A 188 20.71 -5.24 -2.30
CA GLU A 188 20.47 -5.84 -0.98
C GLU A 188 19.05 -6.42 -0.91
N PHE A 189 18.04 -5.70 -1.43
CA PHE A 189 16.67 -6.20 -1.51
C PHE A 189 16.57 -7.47 -2.36
N ASP A 190 17.14 -7.45 -3.55
CA ASP A 190 17.16 -8.60 -4.47
C ASP A 190 17.84 -9.81 -3.84
N LYS A 191 18.95 -9.58 -3.13
CA LYS A 191 19.64 -10.62 -2.39
C LYS A 191 18.79 -11.19 -1.25
N ILE A 192 18.16 -10.34 -0.45
CA ILE A 192 17.26 -10.76 0.63
C ILE A 192 16.11 -11.59 0.07
N HIS A 193 15.45 -11.12 -1.00
CA HIS A 193 14.37 -11.85 -1.66
C HIS A 193 14.79 -13.27 -2.03
N LYS A 194 16.00 -13.45 -2.59
CA LYS A 194 16.53 -14.72 -3.00
C LYS A 194 16.90 -15.62 -1.82
N ASP A 195 17.64 -15.08 -0.84
CA ASP A 195 18.22 -15.86 0.25
C ASP A 195 17.15 -16.31 1.25
N ALA A 196 16.12 -15.45 1.51
CA ALA A 196 15.06 -15.76 2.45
C ALA A 196 14.19 -16.97 2.03
N GLN A 197 14.23 -17.37 0.76
CA GLN A 197 13.53 -18.58 0.31
C GLN A 197 14.09 -19.86 0.94
N SER A 198 15.39 -19.91 1.17
CA SER A 198 16.10 -21.09 1.69
C SER A 198 16.46 -20.96 3.17
N GLU A 199 16.17 -19.80 3.81
CA GLU A 199 16.45 -19.63 5.24
C GLU A 199 15.44 -20.42 6.08
N SER A 200 15.95 -21.37 6.84
CA SER A 200 15.15 -22.25 7.71
C SER A 200 15.00 -21.74 9.14
N ASP A 201 15.87 -20.83 9.58
CA ASP A 201 15.73 -20.13 10.85
C ASP A 201 14.67 -19.05 10.71
N LEU A 202 13.50 -19.25 11.33
CA LEU A 202 12.37 -18.36 11.21
C LEU A 202 12.67 -16.94 11.73
N VAL A 203 13.47 -16.81 12.78
CA VAL A 203 13.82 -15.49 13.34
C VAL A 203 14.69 -14.70 12.37
N LYS A 204 15.66 -15.37 11.74
CA LYS A 204 16.48 -14.74 10.71
C LYS A 204 15.66 -14.40 9.47
N ARG A 205 14.79 -15.31 9.05
CA ARG A 205 13.91 -15.12 7.90
C ARG A 205 13.00 -13.91 8.11
N ASP A 206 12.43 -13.76 9.30
CA ASP A 206 11.61 -12.61 9.68
C ASP A 206 12.42 -11.31 9.59
N ALA A 207 13.61 -11.27 10.18
CA ALA A 207 14.48 -10.11 10.13
C ALA A 207 14.87 -9.74 8.70
N MET A 208 15.10 -10.71 7.82
CA MET A 208 15.39 -10.48 6.41
C MET A 208 14.22 -9.78 5.70
N TYR A 209 12.99 -10.24 5.87
CA TYR A 209 11.82 -9.61 5.26
C TYR A 209 11.49 -8.25 5.89
N GLN A 210 11.74 -8.05 7.17
CA GLN A 210 11.64 -6.73 7.80
C GLN A 210 12.64 -5.75 7.16
N ARG A 211 13.90 -6.18 7.01
CA ARG A 211 14.94 -5.37 6.35
C ARG A 211 14.58 -5.04 4.90
N ALA A 212 14.00 -5.97 4.15
CA ALA A 212 13.53 -5.71 2.79
C ALA A 212 12.53 -4.54 2.74
N GLN A 213 11.58 -4.51 3.68
CA GLN A 213 10.60 -3.42 3.76
C GLN A 213 11.24 -2.09 4.21
N ASP A 214 12.26 -2.13 5.08
CA ASP A 214 13.04 -0.94 5.43
C ASP A 214 13.70 -0.33 4.19
N LEU A 215 14.33 -1.14 3.35
CA LEU A 215 14.97 -0.69 2.11
C LEU A 215 13.98 -0.02 1.14
N MET A 216 12.74 -0.51 1.09
CA MET A 216 11.68 0.12 0.29
C MET A 216 11.39 1.53 0.80
N GLU A 217 11.20 1.71 2.11
CA GLU A 217 10.93 3.02 2.70
C GLU A 217 12.14 3.96 2.63
N GLU A 218 13.35 3.45 2.91
CA GLU A 218 14.62 4.21 2.81
C GLU A 218 14.86 4.78 1.41
N SER A 219 14.42 4.07 0.37
CA SER A 219 14.49 4.54 -1.01
C SER A 219 13.70 5.82 -1.28
N GLY A 220 12.71 6.11 -0.43
CA GLY A 220 11.75 7.20 -0.64
C GLY A 220 10.69 6.87 -1.69
N ALA A 221 10.69 5.68 -2.28
CA ALA A 221 9.76 5.31 -3.35
C ALA A 221 8.38 4.87 -2.87
N TYR A 222 8.22 4.55 -1.59
CA TYR A 222 7.00 3.93 -1.06
C TYR A 222 6.50 4.66 0.19
N LYS A 223 5.21 4.96 0.22
CA LYS A 223 4.46 5.30 1.43
C LYS A 223 3.33 4.31 1.58
N PHE A 224 3.44 3.41 2.55
CA PHE A 224 2.41 2.41 2.84
C PHE A 224 1.20 3.07 3.48
N ILE A 225 -0.01 2.62 3.09
CA ILE A 225 -1.28 3.22 3.51
C ILE A 225 -2.06 2.24 4.39
N THR A 226 -2.46 1.10 3.85
CA THR A 226 -3.31 0.16 4.60
C THR A 226 -3.13 -1.28 4.19
N HIS A 227 -3.36 -2.19 5.15
CA HIS A 227 -3.82 -3.54 4.86
C HIS A 227 -5.34 -3.53 4.87
N GLU A 228 -5.96 -3.89 3.73
CA GLU A 228 -7.41 -3.83 3.59
C GLU A 228 -8.09 -4.95 4.38
N ALA A 229 -9.36 -4.74 4.69
CA ALA A 229 -10.24 -5.79 5.19
C ALA A 229 -11.16 -6.33 4.09
N THR A 230 -11.51 -7.60 4.17
CA THR A 230 -12.48 -8.25 3.29
C THR A 230 -13.83 -8.33 4.01
N PRO A 231 -14.86 -7.57 3.59
CA PRO A 231 -16.20 -7.69 4.13
C PRO A 231 -16.90 -8.91 3.53
N ASN A 232 -17.55 -9.69 4.38
CA ASN A 232 -18.40 -10.82 3.98
C ASN A 232 -19.80 -10.64 4.54
N VAL A 233 -20.81 -10.78 3.68
CA VAL A 233 -22.23 -10.79 4.08
C VAL A 233 -22.80 -12.18 3.86
N TYR A 234 -23.39 -12.76 4.90
CA TYR A 234 -24.00 -14.06 4.83
C TYR A 234 -25.29 -14.12 5.68
N ARG A 235 -26.18 -15.04 5.35
CA ARG A 235 -27.41 -15.28 6.11
C ARG A 235 -27.09 -15.91 7.46
N ASN A 236 -27.83 -15.54 8.51
CA ASN A 236 -27.66 -16.09 9.86
C ASN A 236 -27.93 -17.60 9.95
N THR A 237 -28.58 -18.18 8.93
CA THR A 237 -28.77 -19.62 8.79
C THR A 237 -27.59 -20.36 8.15
N ILE A 238 -26.47 -19.67 7.94
CA ILE A 238 -25.25 -20.22 7.36
C ILE A 238 -24.12 -20.06 8.37
N VAL A 239 -23.40 -21.13 8.61
CA VAL A 239 -22.11 -21.11 9.29
C VAL A 239 -21.02 -21.06 8.21
N PRO A 240 -20.44 -19.88 7.94
CA PRO A 240 -19.43 -19.77 6.90
C PRO A 240 -18.13 -20.41 7.36
N ALA A 241 -17.44 -21.05 6.44
CA ALA A 241 -16.05 -21.44 6.61
C ALA A 241 -15.18 -20.47 5.82
N LEU A 242 -14.38 -19.69 6.51
CA LEU A 242 -13.54 -18.65 5.92
C LEU A 242 -12.08 -18.94 6.24
N ARG A 243 -11.19 -18.59 5.31
CA ARG A 243 -9.76 -18.52 5.58
C ARG A 243 -9.48 -17.33 6.52
N PRO A 244 -8.32 -17.29 7.19
CA PRO A 244 -7.94 -16.15 8.02
C PRO A 244 -7.98 -14.80 7.30
N ASP A 245 -7.76 -14.79 5.97
CA ASP A 245 -7.84 -13.61 5.10
C ASP A 245 -9.26 -13.28 4.59
N GLY A 246 -10.28 -13.91 5.16
CA GLY A 246 -11.68 -13.69 4.80
C GLY A 246 -12.15 -14.36 3.51
N MET A 247 -11.29 -15.12 2.81
CA MET A 247 -11.70 -15.82 1.59
C MET A 247 -12.63 -16.98 1.90
N PRO A 248 -13.81 -17.08 1.23
CA PRO A 248 -14.79 -18.11 1.53
C PRO A 248 -14.40 -19.49 0.99
N LEU A 249 -14.55 -20.50 1.84
CA LEU A 249 -14.39 -21.92 1.52
C LEU A 249 -15.78 -22.56 1.38
N TYR A 250 -16.50 -22.23 0.32
CA TYR A 250 -17.92 -22.59 0.12
C TYR A 250 -18.24 -24.05 0.35
N ARG A 251 -17.33 -24.98 0.00
CA ARG A 251 -17.54 -26.42 0.19
C ARG A 251 -17.65 -26.86 1.66
N TYR A 252 -17.23 -26.02 2.59
CA TYR A 252 -17.29 -26.28 4.03
C TYR A 252 -18.38 -25.48 4.75
N PHE A 253 -19.15 -24.69 4.01
CA PHE A 253 -20.29 -23.99 4.59
C PHE A 253 -21.30 -24.99 5.12
N LYS A 254 -21.83 -24.69 6.29
CA LYS A 254 -22.89 -25.51 6.92
C LYS A 254 -24.16 -24.67 7.03
N LYS A 255 -25.30 -25.36 6.99
CA LYS A 255 -26.59 -24.78 7.35
C LYS A 255 -26.72 -24.95 8.86
N ASP A 256 -27.09 -23.85 9.53
CA ASP A 256 -27.43 -23.88 10.95
C ASP A 256 -28.83 -24.50 11.14
#